data_b0e15b3c3e1f1c5d90ba27500b37d554
#
_entry.id   b0e15b3c3e1f1c5d90ba27500b37d554
#
_cell.length_a   1.000
_cell.length_b   1.000
_cell.length_c   1.000
_cell.angle_alpha   90.00
_cell.angle_beta   90.00
_cell.angle_gamma   90.00
#
_symmetry.space_group_name_H-M   'P 1'
#
loop_
_entity.id
_entity.type
_entity.pdbx_description
1 polymer ?
#
loop_
_entity_poly.entity_id
_entity_poly.type
_entity_poly.pdbx_seq_one_letter_code
_entity_poly.pdbx_strand_id
1 'polypeptide(L)'
;MTAFRALFVDQKKPEETSLEIKSIQLDDLPEGDVTIRVHYSGINYKDGLATLANGNIVKNYPFIPGIDAAGVVIASSDPEFKEGDPVIVTSYELGVSHFGGYSEYIRVPSKWVVPLPDGLTLREAMIYGTAGFTAAMSVLALQDNGAEPQDGKVAVSGATGGVGSFATAILSELGFSVVASSGKQGREDYLAKLGADEVVSREAFQPEKLRPLDKEQFAHAIDCVGGKPLSYLLSTTKYGGSVTTCGMSAGYQLSTTVYPFILRGIHLLGIDSVYCPYPRRKEVWHHIATDFKLDSLLDWVTTEITLQDLPEALEKNIQGGILGRYLVRLI
;
A
#
# COMPACT_ATOMS: atom_id res chain seq x y z
N MET A 1 31.63 12.67 -10.97
CA MET A 1 30.61 11.60 -10.95
C MET A 1 30.13 11.49 -9.50
N THR A 2 28.82 11.54 -9.26
CA THR A 2 28.26 11.48 -7.90
C THR A 2 28.03 10.04 -7.52
N ALA A 3 28.83 9.51 -6.59
CA ALA A 3 28.62 8.20 -6.00
C ALA A 3 27.53 8.29 -4.91
N PHE A 4 26.67 7.28 -4.83
CA PHE A 4 25.58 7.22 -3.87
C PHE A 4 25.28 5.78 -3.46
N ARG A 5 24.51 5.60 -2.36
CA ARG A 5 24.24 4.30 -1.77
C ARG A 5 22.89 3.76 -2.22
N ALA A 6 22.84 2.45 -2.42
CA ALA A 6 21.61 1.72 -2.70
C ALA A 6 21.64 0.33 -2.05
N LEU A 7 20.48 -0.21 -1.68
CA LEU A 7 20.32 -1.59 -1.25
C LEU A 7 20.15 -2.49 -2.47
N PHE A 8 21.06 -3.43 -2.64
CA PHE A 8 20.99 -4.44 -3.69
C PHE A 8 20.49 -5.78 -3.15
N VAL A 9 19.62 -6.40 -3.93
CA VAL A 9 19.32 -7.83 -3.85
C VAL A 9 20.15 -8.51 -4.92
N ASP A 10 20.94 -9.51 -4.54
CA ASP A 10 21.70 -10.33 -5.45
C ASP A 10 21.29 -11.80 -5.30
N GLN A 11 21.33 -12.57 -6.40
CA GLN A 11 21.02 -14.00 -6.37
C GLN A 11 22.31 -14.80 -6.59
N LYS A 12 22.87 -15.34 -5.52
CA LYS A 12 24.09 -16.16 -5.57
C LYS A 12 23.83 -17.57 -6.09
N LYS A 13 22.64 -18.11 -5.81
CA LYS A 13 22.14 -19.41 -6.28
C LYS A 13 20.65 -19.30 -6.55
N PRO A 14 20.04 -20.21 -7.34
CA PRO A 14 18.59 -20.17 -7.65
C PRO A 14 17.68 -20.05 -6.43
N GLU A 15 18.11 -20.54 -5.27
CA GLU A 15 17.32 -20.60 -4.04
C GLU A 15 17.79 -19.58 -2.96
N GLU A 16 18.85 -18.79 -3.25
CA GLU A 16 19.48 -17.95 -2.24
C GLU A 16 19.71 -16.52 -2.76
N THR A 17 19.11 -15.57 -2.08
CA THR A 17 19.37 -14.14 -2.28
C THR A 17 20.22 -13.58 -1.15
N SER A 18 20.91 -12.48 -1.41
CA SER A 18 21.63 -11.70 -0.39
C SER A 18 21.32 -10.22 -0.55
N LEU A 19 21.32 -9.50 0.58
CA LEU A 19 21.11 -8.05 0.64
C LEU A 19 22.45 -7.38 0.95
N GLU A 20 22.79 -6.35 0.18
CA GLU A 20 24.04 -5.59 0.38
C GLU A 20 23.84 -4.12 0.00
N ILE A 21 24.29 -3.22 0.86
CA ILE A 21 24.34 -1.78 0.52
C ILE A 21 25.63 -1.53 -0.25
N LYS A 22 25.48 -1.07 -1.50
CA LYS A 22 26.60 -0.77 -2.40
C LYS A 22 26.59 0.71 -2.78
N SER A 23 27.79 1.21 -3.15
CA SER A 23 27.95 2.50 -3.80
C SER A 23 27.95 2.33 -5.31
N ILE A 24 27.12 3.10 -6.01
CA ILE A 24 27.02 3.12 -7.47
C ILE A 24 27.09 4.56 -7.99
N GLN A 25 27.11 4.74 -9.31
CA GLN A 25 27.14 6.04 -9.97
C GLN A 25 25.80 6.33 -10.64
N LEU A 26 25.54 7.61 -10.93
CA LEU A 26 24.32 8.01 -11.67
C LEU A 26 24.20 7.34 -13.04
N ASP A 27 25.33 7.02 -13.67
CA ASP A 27 25.38 6.36 -14.99
C ASP A 27 24.97 4.88 -14.93
N ASP A 28 25.01 4.27 -13.73
CA ASP A 28 24.56 2.88 -13.51
C ASP A 28 23.03 2.76 -13.37
N LEU A 29 22.31 3.90 -13.23
CA LEU A 29 20.86 3.91 -13.17
C LEU A 29 20.25 3.54 -14.53
N PRO A 30 19.10 2.83 -14.53
CA PRO A 30 18.34 2.55 -15.75
C PRO A 30 17.98 3.82 -16.53
N GLU A 31 17.61 3.67 -17.79
CA GLU A 31 17.10 4.77 -18.61
C GLU A 31 15.79 5.32 -18.03
N GLY A 32 15.58 6.63 -18.22
CA GLY A 32 14.39 7.36 -17.77
C GLY A 32 14.55 8.86 -18.01
N ASP A 33 13.45 9.56 -17.96
CA ASP A 33 13.35 10.98 -18.29
C ASP A 33 13.71 11.89 -17.11
N VAL A 34 13.39 11.42 -15.88
CA VAL A 34 13.51 12.23 -14.66
C VAL A 34 14.44 11.55 -13.66
N THR A 35 15.49 12.24 -13.25
CA THR A 35 16.40 11.81 -12.18
C THR A 35 16.02 12.52 -10.89
N ILE A 36 15.79 11.73 -9.84
CA ILE A 36 15.26 12.19 -8.55
C ILE A 36 16.27 11.86 -7.46
N ARG A 37 16.59 12.81 -6.61
CA ARG A 37 17.26 12.58 -5.33
C ARG A 37 16.21 12.17 -4.32
N VAL A 38 16.26 10.90 -3.87
CA VAL A 38 15.26 10.31 -2.99
C VAL A 38 15.53 10.72 -1.54
N HIS A 39 14.53 11.30 -0.91
CA HIS A 39 14.58 11.64 0.51
C HIS A 39 13.98 10.52 1.37
N TYR A 40 12.85 9.99 0.94
CA TYR A 40 12.10 8.96 1.66
C TYR A 40 11.59 7.87 0.72
N SER A 41 11.51 6.68 1.25
CA SER A 41 10.83 5.51 0.67
C SER A 41 9.93 4.88 1.76
N GLY A 42 9.16 3.85 1.41
CA GLY A 42 8.36 3.10 2.36
C GLY A 42 8.59 1.60 2.24
N ILE A 43 8.22 0.82 3.26
CA ILE A 43 8.22 -0.64 3.16
C ILE A 43 6.82 -1.14 2.85
N ASN A 44 6.69 -1.94 1.80
CA ASN A 44 5.48 -2.65 1.41
C ASN A 44 5.74 -4.17 1.40
N TYR A 45 4.69 -4.97 1.49
CA TYR A 45 4.81 -6.44 1.45
C TYR A 45 5.51 -6.94 0.18
N LYS A 46 5.27 -6.27 -0.94
CA LYS A 46 5.91 -6.55 -2.24
C LYS A 46 7.44 -6.37 -2.18
N ASP A 47 7.93 -5.38 -1.45
CA ASP A 47 9.37 -5.13 -1.29
C ASP A 47 10.05 -6.26 -0.52
N GLY A 48 9.38 -6.79 0.51
CA GLY A 48 9.83 -7.98 1.20
C GLY A 48 9.87 -9.21 0.28
N LEU A 49 8.84 -9.44 -0.53
CA LEU A 49 8.84 -10.52 -1.51
C LEU A 49 9.97 -10.36 -2.55
N ALA A 50 10.33 -9.13 -2.92
CA ALA A 50 11.42 -8.86 -3.85
C ALA A 50 12.80 -9.31 -3.32
N THR A 51 12.94 -9.51 -2.01
CA THR A 51 14.17 -10.02 -1.40
C THR A 51 14.25 -11.54 -1.34
N LEU A 52 13.18 -12.26 -1.70
CA LEU A 52 13.13 -13.72 -1.67
C LEU A 52 13.36 -14.31 -3.04
N ALA A 53 14.17 -15.36 -3.13
CA ALA A 53 14.42 -16.08 -4.36
C ALA A 53 13.15 -16.65 -5.03
N ASN A 54 12.16 -17.03 -4.22
CA ASN A 54 10.85 -17.55 -4.64
C ASN A 54 9.73 -16.51 -4.58
N GLY A 55 10.05 -15.24 -4.34
CA GLY A 55 9.08 -14.15 -4.18
C GLY A 55 8.37 -13.75 -5.47
N ASN A 56 8.90 -14.16 -6.63
CA ASN A 56 8.34 -13.91 -7.97
C ASN A 56 8.11 -12.43 -8.32
N ILE A 57 8.82 -11.51 -7.68
CA ILE A 57 8.76 -10.07 -7.94
C ILE A 57 9.90 -9.66 -8.87
N VAL A 58 11.16 -9.98 -8.50
CA VAL A 58 12.35 -9.66 -9.28
C VAL A 58 12.74 -10.85 -10.14
N LYS A 59 13.07 -10.60 -11.40
CA LYS A 59 13.49 -11.63 -12.36
C LYS A 59 14.97 -11.57 -12.74
N ASN A 60 15.56 -10.40 -12.66
CA ASN A 60 16.94 -10.14 -13.05
C ASN A 60 17.72 -9.57 -11.88
N TYR A 61 18.89 -10.12 -11.59
CA TYR A 61 19.78 -9.73 -10.51
C TYR A 61 21.16 -9.29 -11.08
N PRO A 62 21.91 -8.39 -10.40
CA PRO A 62 21.53 -7.69 -9.15
C PRO A 62 20.44 -6.65 -9.37
N PHE A 63 19.67 -6.34 -8.33
CA PHE A 63 18.50 -5.48 -8.44
C PHE A 63 18.34 -4.57 -7.20
N ILE A 64 17.77 -3.38 -7.38
CA ILE A 64 17.43 -2.44 -6.28
C ILE A 64 15.92 -2.47 -6.08
N PRO A 65 15.38 -2.99 -4.95
CA PRO A 65 13.96 -2.98 -4.64
C PRO A 65 13.45 -1.63 -4.12
N GLY A 66 12.18 -1.58 -3.72
CA GLY A 66 11.50 -0.38 -3.19
C GLY A 66 10.53 0.20 -4.22
N ILE A 67 9.22 -0.07 -4.02
CA ILE A 67 8.17 0.37 -4.96
C ILE A 67 7.68 1.79 -4.71
N ASP A 68 8.24 2.49 -3.73
CA ASP A 68 7.88 3.84 -3.32
C ASP A 68 9.12 4.74 -3.27
N ALA A 69 8.98 5.98 -3.71
CA ALA A 69 9.99 7.03 -3.56
C ALA A 69 9.34 8.43 -3.52
N ALA A 70 9.84 9.30 -2.66
CA ALA A 70 9.58 10.73 -2.69
C ALA A 70 10.90 11.49 -2.57
N GLY A 71 11.05 12.52 -3.37
CA GLY A 71 12.30 13.27 -3.42
C GLY A 71 12.20 14.53 -4.29
N VAL A 72 13.35 15.03 -4.65
CA VAL A 72 13.48 16.27 -5.44
C VAL A 72 14.12 15.95 -6.79
N VAL A 73 13.57 16.48 -7.85
CA VAL A 73 14.13 16.37 -9.21
C VAL A 73 15.49 17.04 -9.26
N ILE A 74 16.50 16.36 -9.80
CA ILE A 74 17.85 16.92 -10.03
C ILE A 74 18.17 17.11 -11.51
N ALA A 75 17.48 16.37 -12.38
CA ALA A 75 17.58 16.54 -13.83
C ALA A 75 16.32 15.95 -14.50
N SER A 76 15.87 16.56 -15.59
CA SER A 76 14.78 16.05 -16.40
C SER A 76 14.98 16.38 -17.88
N SER A 77 14.62 15.43 -18.76
CA SER A 77 14.45 15.68 -20.19
C SER A 77 13.01 16.04 -20.56
N ASP A 78 12.05 15.82 -19.62
CA ASP A 78 10.66 16.21 -19.79
C ASP A 78 10.44 17.63 -19.27
N PRO A 79 9.88 18.55 -20.08
CA PRO A 79 9.69 19.94 -19.68
C PRO A 79 8.66 20.16 -18.57
N GLU A 80 7.82 19.15 -18.26
CA GLU A 80 6.88 19.22 -17.14
C GLU A 80 7.58 19.20 -15.78
N PHE A 81 8.81 18.68 -15.69
CA PHE A 81 9.57 18.57 -14.44
C PHE A 81 10.85 19.38 -14.50
N LYS A 82 11.12 20.17 -13.46
CA LYS A 82 12.29 21.03 -13.33
C LYS A 82 13.13 20.64 -12.12
N GLU A 83 14.42 20.96 -12.18
CA GLU A 83 15.30 20.82 -11.02
C GLU A 83 14.73 21.61 -9.82
N GLY A 84 14.66 20.94 -8.68
CA GLY A 84 14.08 21.46 -7.44
C GLY A 84 12.63 21.06 -7.21
N ASP A 85 11.91 20.50 -8.20
CA ASP A 85 10.51 20.09 -8.01
C ASP A 85 10.40 18.91 -7.04
N PRO A 86 9.56 19.01 -5.99
CA PRO A 86 9.25 17.88 -5.12
C PRO A 86 8.28 16.93 -5.82
N VAL A 87 8.59 15.63 -5.80
CA VAL A 87 7.84 14.62 -6.55
C VAL A 87 7.66 13.31 -5.78
N ILE A 88 6.67 12.54 -6.23
CA ILE A 88 6.33 11.21 -5.74
C ILE A 88 6.41 10.22 -6.92
N VAL A 89 6.95 9.04 -6.67
CA VAL A 89 6.88 7.89 -7.59
C VAL A 89 6.45 6.67 -6.79
N THR A 90 5.32 6.07 -7.15
CA THR A 90 4.81 4.87 -6.48
C THR A 90 4.37 3.83 -7.50
N SER A 91 4.72 2.57 -7.25
CA SER A 91 4.28 1.44 -8.08
C SER A 91 4.80 1.45 -9.53
N TYR A 92 3.99 1.17 -10.53
CA TYR A 92 4.44 0.84 -11.89
C TYR A 92 5.51 -0.26 -11.84
N GLU A 93 6.62 -0.07 -12.56
CA GLU A 93 7.74 -1.02 -12.58
C GLU A 93 8.83 -0.71 -11.54
N LEU A 94 8.69 0.39 -10.79
CA LEU A 94 9.64 0.79 -9.75
C LEU A 94 9.79 -0.32 -8.70
N GLY A 95 11.01 -0.76 -8.44
CA GLY A 95 11.31 -1.83 -7.48
C GLY A 95 10.85 -3.23 -7.90
N VAL A 96 10.43 -3.43 -9.16
CA VAL A 96 9.95 -4.71 -9.72
C VAL A 96 10.79 -5.14 -10.92
N SER A 97 10.80 -4.37 -11.99
CA SER A 97 11.61 -4.58 -13.20
C SER A 97 12.47 -3.36 -13.55
N HIS A 98 12.32 -2.27 -12.81
CA HIS A 98 13.12 -1.05 -12.86
C HIS A 98 13.68 -0.76 -11.46
N PHE A 99 14.93 -0.29 -11.33
CA PHE A 99 15.55 -0.04 -10.03
C PHE A 99 14.68 0.85 -9.15
N GLY A 100 14.53 0.44 -7.89
CA GLY A 100 13.56 0.97 -6.95
C GLY A 100 14.07 2.05 -6.01
N GLY A 101 13.17 2.42 -5.07
CA GLY A 101 13.34 3.53 -4.15
C GLY A 101 14.29 3.29 -2.97
N TYR A 102 14.86 2.09 -2.81
CA TYR A 102 15.89 1.87 -1.77
C TYR A 102 17.27 2.30 -2.24
N SER A 103 17.31 3.50 -2.75
CA SER A 103 18.47 4.16 -3.34
C SER A 103 18.41 5.66 -3.11
N GLU A 104 19.55 6.30 -2.86
CA GLU A 104 19.60 7.76 -2.69
C GLU A 104 19.25 8.53 -3.98
N TYR A 105 19.32 7.88 -5.14
CA TYR A 105 18.86 8.42 -6.43
C TYR A 105 18.15 7.36 -7.24
N ILE A 106 17.14 7.79 -7.99
CA ILE A 106 16.46 6.98 -9.02
C ILE A 106 16.39 7.77 -10.32
N ARG A 107 16.27 7.06 -11.46
CA ARG A 107 15.94 7.64 -12.75
C ARG A 107 14.76 6.86 -13.32
N VAL A 108 13.67 7.56 -13.65
CA VAL A 108 12.39 6.94 -14.03
C VAL A 108 11.76 7.62 -15.22
N PRO A 109 10.87 6.93 -15.97
CA PRO A 109 10.03 7.56 -16.98
C PRO A 109 9.14 8.66 -16.35
N SER A 110 9.01 9.81 -17.02
CA SER A 110 8.23 10.96 -16.53
C SER A 110 6.77 10.62 -16.23
N LYS A 111 6.15 9.73 -17.02
CA LYS A 111 4.78 9.25 -16.81
C LYS A 111 4.51 8.53 -15.48
N TRP A 112 5.55 8.19 -14.70
CA TRP A 112 5.41 7.61 -13.35
C TRP A 112 5.48 8.67 -12.27
N VAL A 113 5.95 9.86 -12.61
CA VAL A 113 6.25 10.94 -11.66
C VAL A 113 5.00 11.77 -11.42
N VAL A 114 4.64 11.93 -10.15
CA VAL A 114 3.54 12.81 -9.73
C VAL A 114 4.14 13.99 -8.96
N PRO A 115 3.84 15.24 -9.35
CA PRO A 115 4.19 16.38 -8.51
C PRO A 115 3.64 16.20 -7.10
N LEU A 116 4.43 16.54 -6.09
CA LEU A 116 3.96 16.52 -4.70
C LEU A 116 2.80 17.50 -4.56
N PRO A 117 1.58 17.06 -4.18
CA PRO A 117 0.47 17.99 -4.01
C PRO A 117 0.68 18.93 -2.84
N ASP A 118 0.16 20.15 -2.96
CA ASP A 118 0.10 21.10 -1.86
C ASP A 118 -0.58 20.46 -0.65
N GLY A 119 -0.06 20.72 0.53
CA GLY A 119 -0.58 20.15 1.78
C GLY A 119 0.14 18.88 2.26
N LEU A 120 1.05 18.30 1.47
CA LEU A 120 1.93 17.19 1.89
C LEU A 120 3.40 17.59 1.85
N THR A 121 4.16 17.04 2.78
CA THR A 121 5.62 16.96 2.71
C THR A 121 6.05 15.66 2.06
N LEU A 122 7.30 15.58 1.57
CA LEU A 122 7.89 14.33 1.05
C LEU A 122 7.82 13.19 2.07
N ARG A 123 8.00 13.53 3.36
CA ARG A 123 7.91 12.59 4.47
C ARG A 123 6.50 12.03 4.62
N GLU A 124 5.50 12.89 4.70
CA GLU A 124 4.09 12.48 4.81
C GLU A 124 3.66 11.65 3.59
N ALA A 125 4.02 12.09 2.37
CA ALA A 125 3.71 11.34 1.16
C ALA A 125 4.25 9.89 1.22
N MET A 126 5.43 9.64 1.80
CA MET A 126 6.00 8.30 1.93
C MET A 126 5.53 7.53 3.16
N ILE A 127 5.01 8.20 4.17
CA ILE A 127 4.23 7.53 5.23
C ILE A 127 3.00 6.88 4.60
N TYR A 128 2.24 7.60 3.77
CA TYR A 128 1.16 6.99 2.98
C TYR A 128 1.72 5.95 2.01
N GLY A 129 2.61 6.33 1.13
CA GLY A 129 3.17 5.48 0.08
C GLY A 129 2.12 4.73 -0.72
N THR A 130 2.49 3.61 -1.31
CA THR A 130 1.55 2.72 -2.00
C THR A 130 0.44 2.20 -1.08
N ALA A 131 0.70 2.00 0.22
CA ALA A 131 -0.30 1.47 1.14
C ALA A 131 -1.43 2.48 1.41
N GLY A 132 -1.10 3.73 1.74
CA GLY A 132 -2.09 4.80 1.93
C GLY A 132 -2.81 5.15 0.63
N PHE A 133 -2.08 5.16 -0.48
CA PHE A 133 -2.65 5.34 -1.81
C PHE A 133 -3.70 4.27 -2.14
N THR A 134 -3.41 2.99 -1.86
CA THR A 134 -4.34 1.87 -2.07
C THR A 134 -5.56 1.97 -1.16
N ALA A 135 -5.36 2.38 0.11
CA ALA A 135 -6.46 2.62 1.04
C ALA A 135 -7.37 3.76 0.55
N ALA A 136 -6.79 4.88 0.13
CA ALA A 136 -7.54 6.01 -0.43
C ALA A 136 -8.33 5.60 -1.69
N MET A 137 -7.72 4.86 -2.62
CA MET A 137 -8.43 4.30 -3.78
C MET A 137 -9.62 3.42 -3.36
N SER A 138 -9.43 2.59 -2.32
CA SER A 138 -10.49 1.71 -1.82
C SER A 138 -11.66 2.51 -1.25
N VAL A 139 -11.39 3.55 -0.46
CA VAL A 139 -12.42 4.43 0.08
C VAL A 139 -13.14 5.19 -1.02
N LEU A 140 -12.39 5.80 -1.96
CA LEU A 140 -12.98 6.50 -3.12
C LEU A 140 -13.85 5.57 -3.95
N ALA A 141 -13.43 4.31 -4.17
CA ALA A 141 -14.24 3.36 -4.92
C ALA A 141 -15.56 3.00 -4.21
N LEU A 142 -15.57 2.98 -2.87
CA LEU A 142 -16.82 2.84 -2.11
C LEU A 142 -17.71 4.07 -2.29
N GLN A 143 -17.16 5.29 -2.16
CA GLN A 143 -17.89 6.55 -2.32
C GLN A 143 -18.41 6.74 -3.76
N ASP A 144 -17.58 6.46 -4.77
CA ASP A 144 -17.99 6.49 -6.20
C ASP A 144 -19.14 5.52 -6.49
N ASN A 145 -19.27 4.46 -5.65
CA ASN A 145 -20.37 3.49 -5.73
C ASN A 145 -21.50 3.78 -4.71
N GLY A 146 -21.55 4.99 -4.19
CA GLY A 146 -22.66 5.51 -3.36
C GLY A 146 -22.59 5.15 -1.88
N ALA A 147 -21.44 4.74 -1.35
CA ALA A 147 -21.30 4.47 0.08
C ALA A 147 -21.36 5.77 0.92
N GLU A 148 -22.19 5.78 1.95
CA GLU A 148 -22.37 6.89 2.86
C GLU A 148 -22.28 6.43 4.34
N PRO A 149 -21.82 7.28 5.29
CA PRO A 149 -21.65 6.89 6.70
C PRO A 149 -22.92 6.32 7.37
N GLN A 150 -24.10 6.77 6.96
CA GLN A 150 -25.40 6.30 7.50
C GLN A 150 -25.82 4.90 7.05
N ASP A 151 -25.16 4.29 6.05
CA ASP A 151 -25.52 2.96 5.56
C ASP A 151 -25.29 1.86 6.62
N GLY A 152 -24.32 2.11 7.50
CA GLY A 152 -23.98 1.26 8.62
C GLY A 152 -22.49 0.89 8.66
N LYS A 153 -22.19 -0.24 9.28
CA LYS A 153 -20.81 -0.66 9.53
C LYS A 153 -20.06 -1.00 8.25
N VAL A 154 -18.80 -0.56 8.16
CA VAL A 154 -17.84 -0.95 7.11
C VAL A 154 -16.79 -1.90 7.72
N ALA A 155 -16.63 -3.07 7.14
CA ALA A 155 -15.63 -4.03 7.59
C ALA A 155 -14.26 -3.77 6.92
N VAL A 156 -13.18 -3.86 7.69
CA VAL A 156 -11.80 -3.77 7.16
C VAL A 156 -11.04 -5.05 7.56
N SER A 157 -10.62 -5.84 6.58
CA SER A 157 -9.78 -7.01 6.83
C SER A 157 -8.29 -6.63 6.85
N GLY A 158 -7.49 -7.33 7.67
CA GLY A 158 -6.06 -7.05 7.77
C GLY A 158 -5.74 -5.63 8.29
N ALA A 159 -6.59 -5.12 9.17
CA ALA A 159 -6.61 -3.73 9.62
C ALA A 159 -5.31 -3.23 10.29
N THR A 160 -4.44 -4.12 10.78
CA THR A 160 -3.14 -3.77 11.35
C THR A 160 -2.00 -3.71 10.34
N GLY A 161 -2.26 -4.00 9.07
CA GLY A 161 -1.31 -3.81 7.96
C GLY A 161 -1.31 -2.37 7.44
N GLY A 162 -0.38 -2.05 6.54
CA GLY A 162 -0.27 -0.69 6.00
C GLY A 162 -1.56 -0.19 5.37
N VAL A 163 -2.15 -0.93 4.42
CA VAL A 163 -3.41 -0.55 3.75
C VAL A 163 -4.56 -0.50 4.75
N GLY A 164 -4.74 -1.56 5.56
CA GLY A 164 -5.86 -1.65 6.50
C GLY A 164 -5.84 -0.58 7.58
N SER A 165 -4.66 -0.17 8.06
CA SER A 165 -4.52 0.93 9.03
C SER A 165 -5.00 2.26 8.45
N PHE A 166 -4.56 2.60 7.22
CA PHE A 166 -5.04 3.81 6.55
C PHE A 166 -6.52 3.75 6.19
N ALA A 167 -7.00 2.60 5.70
CA ALA A 167 -8.42 2.42 5.39
C ALA A 167 -9.30 2.63 6.64
N THR A 168 -8.91 2.06 7.79
CA THR A 168 -9.60 2.25 9.06
C THR A 168 -9.63 3.72 9.45
N ALA A 169 -8.49 4.40 9.41
CA ALA A 169 -8.39 5.79 9.84
C ALA A 169 -9.15 6.75 8.89
N ILE A 170 -9.01 6.59 7.58
CA ILE A 170 -9.72 7.43 6.60
C ILE A 170 -11.23 7.25 6.74
N LEU A 171 -11.73 6.01 6.83
CA LEU A 171 -13.15 5.75 7.01
C LEU A 171 -13.68 6.38 8.29
N SER A 172 -12.93 6.29 9.40
CA SER A 172 -13.32 6.89 10.67
C SER A 172 -13.38 8.42 10.60
N GLU A 173 -12.38 9.08 10.01
CA GLU A 173 -12.38 10.55 9.81
C GLU A 173 -13.55 11.01 8.93
N LEU A 174 -13.98 10.18 7.98
CA LEU A 174 -15.16 10.43 7.14
C LEU A 174 -16.49 10.11 7.84
N GLY A 175 -16.47 9.66 9.10
CA GLY A 175 -17.64 9.38 9.92
C GLY A 175 -18.27 8.01 9.69
N PHE A 176 -17.62 7.09 8.99
CA PHE A 176 -18.08 5.70 8.88
C PHE A 176 -17.85 4.93 10.18
N SER A 177 -18.79 4.04 10.51
CA SER A 177 -18.59 3.08 11.61
C SER A 177 -17.75 1.89 11.12
N VAL A 178 -16.59 1.66 11.75
CA VAL A 178 -15.59 0.70 11.27
C VAL A 178 -15.47 -0.53 12.16
N VAL A 179 -15.58 -1.71 11.56
CA VAL A 179 -15.27 -3.01 12.17
C VAL A 179 -13.91 -3.50 11.63
N ALA A 180 -12.89 -3.43 12.45
CA ALA A 180 -11.52 -3.75 12.08
C ALA A 180 -11.15 -5.19 12.47
N SER A 181 -10.71 -6.01 11.50
CA SER A 181 -10.27 -7.38 11.74
C SER A 181 -8.75 -7.52 11.67
N SER A 182 -8.16 -8.16 12.68
CA SER A 182 -6.72 -8.43 12.76
C SER A 182 -6.40 -9.83 13.25
N GLY A 183 -5.33 -10.41 12.72
CA GLY A 183 -4.74 -11.64 13.25
C GLY A 183 -3.63 -11.40 14.28
N LYS A 184 -3.32 -10.16 14.62
CA LYS A 184 -2.32 -9.80 15.62
C LYS A 184 -3.00 -9.54 16.95
N GLN A 185 -2.75 -10.41 17.93
CA GLN A 185 -3.29 -10.27 19.29
C GLN A 185 -2.71 -9.04 20.01
N GLY A 186 -3.48 -8.45 20.93
CA GLY A 186 -3.06 -7.30 21.73
C GLY A 186 -2.87 -6.02 20.92
N ARG A 187 -3.66 -5.84 19.84
CA ARG A 187 -3.63 -4.65 18.99
C ARG A 187 -4.96 -3.90 18.98
N GLU A 188 -5.84 -4.21 19.92
CA GLU A 188 -7.14 -3.58 20.08
C GLU A 188 -6.98 -2.05 20.27
N ASP A 189 -6.08 -1.63 21.17
CA ASP A 189 -5.80 -0.20 21.42
C ASP A 189 -5.25 0.50 20.18
N TYR A 190 -4.44 -0.21 19.37
CA TYR A 190 -3.93 0.33 18.11
C TYR A 190 -5.07 0.62 17.14
N LEU A 191 -5.98 -0.32 16.96
CA LEU A 191 -7.11 -0.18 16.04
C LEU A 191 -8.16 0.81 16.56
N ALA A 192 -8.42 0.83 17.87
CA ALA A 192 -9.29 1.83 18.48
C ALA A 192 -8.75 3.26 18.28
N LYS A 193 -7.43 3.47 18.41
CA LYS A 193 -6.83 4.78 18.17
C LYS A 193 -6.88 5.20 16.69
N LEU A 194 -6.94 4.25 15.76
CA LEU A 194 -7.21 4.53 14.34
C LEU A 194 -8.70 4.83 14.07
N GLY A 195 -9.55 4.75 15.09
CA GLY A 195 -10.97 5.04 15.01
C GLY A 195 -11.84 3.82 14.67
N ALA A 196 -11.36 2.59 14.89
CA ALA A 196 -12.22 1.43 14.80
C ALA A 196 -13.24 1.41 15.97
N ASP A 197 -14.54 1.32 15.66
CA ASP A 197 -15.60 1.19 16.67
C ASP A 197 -15.67 -0.22 17.26
N GLU A 198 -15.30 -1.20 16.46
CA GLU A 198 -15.28 -2.60 16.86
C GLU A 198 -14.02 -3.29 16.33
N VAL A 199 -13.36 -4.05 17.17
CA VAL A 199 -12.19 -4.85 16.80
C VAL A 199 -12.53 -6.32 16.96
N VAL A 200 -12.31 -7.08 15.88
CA VAL A 200 -12.57 -8.52 15.86
C VAL A 200 -11.31 -9.30 15.47
N SER A 201 -11.23 -10.54 15.91
CA SER A 201 -10.15 -11.43 15.51
C SER A 201 -10.27 -11.80 14.02
N ARG A 202 -9.17 -12.26 13.40
CA ARG A 202 -9.16 -12.73 12.00
C ARG A 202 -10.13 -13.89 11.78
N GLU A 203 -10.34 -14.72 12.82
CA GLU A 203 -11.20 -15.90 12.78
C GLU A 203 -12.67 -15.50 12.60
N ALA A 204 -13.08 -14.30 13.06
CA ALA A 204 -14.43 -13.78 12.84
C ALA A 204 -14.78 -13.64 11.36
N PHE A 205 -13.75 -13.38 10.49
CA PHE A 205 -13.94 -13.31 9.04
C PHE A 205 -13.57 -14.62 8.31
N GLN A 206 -13.34 -15.70 9.08
CA GLN A 206 -12.97 -17.02 8.54
C GLN A 206 -13.77 -18.15 9.20
N PRO A 207 -15.12 -18.11 9.19
CA PRO A 207 -15.92 -19.17 9.80
C PRO A 207 -15.57 -20.54 9.22
N GLU A 208 -15.72 -21.59 10.01
CA GLU A 208 -15.46 -22.97 9.58
C GLU A 208 -16.22 -23.30 8.30
N LYS A 209 -17.51 -22.95 8.29
CA LYS A 209 -18.41 -23.16 7.13
C LYS A 209 -18.84 -21.83 6.54
N LEU A 210 -18.34 -21.53 5.37
CA LEU A 210 -18.86 -20.42 4.55
C LEU A 210 -20.23 -20.76 3.98
N ARG A 211 -21.17 -19.81 4.06
CA ARG A 211 -22.47 -19.90 3.39
C ARG A 211 -22.44 -19.03 2.14
N PRO A 212 -23.09 -19.45 1.06
CA PRO A 212 -23.21 -18.61 -0.15
C PRO A 212 -23.82 -17.23 0.12
N LEU A 213 -24.80 -17.15 1.03
CA LEU A 213 -25.35 -15.97 1.66
C LEU A 213 -25.47 -16.23 3.16
N ASP A 214 -24.97 -15.32 3.98
CA ASP A 214 -25.13 -15.34 5.42
C ASP A 214 -25.94 -14.13 5.88
N LYS A 215 -26.14 -14.01 7.20
CA LYS A 215 -26.82 -12.85 7.78
C LYS A 215 -26.07 -11.56 7.39
N GLU A 216 -26.80 -10.57 6.93
CA GLU A 216 -26.26 -9.26 6.63
C GLU A 216 -25.69 -8.58 7.90
N GLN A 217 -24.46 -8.08 7.80
CA GLN A 217 -23.71 -7.50 8.91
C GLN A 217 -23.12 -6.13 8.55
N PHE A 218 -22.53 -6.02 7.36
CA PHE A 218 -21.75 -4.86 6.93
C PHE A 218 -22.44 -4.15 5.77
N ALA A 219 -22.51 -2.83 5.81
CA ALA A 219 -22.96 -2.05 4.65
C ALA A 219 -21.95 -2.19 3.49
N HIS A 220 -20.68 -2.04 3.79
CA HIS A 220 -19.59 -2.14 2.85
C HIS A 220 -18.38 -2.84 3.48
N ALA A 221 -17.36 -3.17 2.68
CA ALA A 221 -16.11 -3.71 3.18
C ALA A 221 -14.89 -3.30 2.35
N ILE A 222 -13.73 -3.21 3.01
CA ILE A 222 -12.41 -3.10 2.37
C ILE A 222 -11.62 -4.36 2.72
N ASP A 223 -11.33 -5.18 1.70
CA ASP A 223 -10.56 -6.39 1.87
C ASP A 223 -9.10 -6.20 1.45
N CYS A 224 -8.19 -6.36 2.44
CA CYS A 224 -6.75 -6.26 2.24
C CYS A 224 -6.04 -7.62 2.22
N VAL A 225 -6.77 -8.74 2.28
CA VAL A 225 -6.14 -10.06 2.48
C VAL A 225 -6.56 -11.14 1.49
N GLY A 226 -7.70 -11.00 0.81
CA GLY A 226 -8.23 -11.98 -0.14
C GLY A 226 -8.73 -13.28 0.51
N GLY A 227 -8.80 -14.34 -0.29
CA GLY A 227 -9.13 -15.68 0.16
C GLY A 227 -10.47 -15.85 0.88
N LYS A 228 -10.46 -16.62 1.96
CA LYS A 228 -11.68 -16.93 2.74
C LYS A 228 -12.31 -15.68 3.41
N PRO A 229 -11.54 -14.71 3.94
CA PRO A 229 -12.10 -13.45 4.42
C PRO A 229 -12.91 -12.69 3.37
N LEU A 230 -12.38 -12.54 2.14
CA LEU A 230 -13.10 -11.89 1.06
C LEU A 230 -14.42 -12.61 0.73
N SER A 231 -14.40 -13.94 0.68
CA SER A 231 -15.62 -14.75 0.47
C SER A 231 -16.66 -14.53 1.58
N TYR A 232 -16.22 -14.42 2.83
CA TYR A 232 -17.09 -14.13 3.97
C TYR A 232 -17.68 -12.71 3.88
N LEU A 233 -16.88 -11.71 3.60
CA LEU A 233 -17.33 -10.33 3.44
C LEU A 233 -18.40 -10.21 2.34
N LEU A 234 -18.21 -10.84 1.19
CA LEU A 234 -19.21 -10.88 0.13
C LEU A 234 -20.52 -11.52 0.58
N SER A 235 -20.46 -12.58 1.41
CA SER A 235 -21.65 -13.30 1.89
C SER A 235 -22.43 -12.56 2.97
N THR A 236 -21.76 -11.62 3.68
CA THR A 236 -22.33 -10.89 4.83
C THR A 236 -22.59 -9.40 4.57
N THR A 237 -22.23 -8.91 3.39
CA THR A 237 -22.52 -7.53 2.97
C THR A 237 -24.03 -7.38 2.73
N LYS A 238 -24.60 -6.24 3.13
CA LYS A 238 -26.02 -5.89 2.98
C LYS A 238 -26.37 -5.65 1.52
N TYR A 239 -27.68 -5.65 1.25
CA TYR A 239 -28.24 -5.35 -0.08
C TYR A 239 -27.66 -4.04 -0.65
N GLY A 240 -27.20 -4.08 -1.91
CA GLY A 240 -26.60 -2.94 -2.61
C GLY A 240 -25.21 -2.53 -2.16
N GLY A 241 -24.65 -3.22 -1.16
CA GLY A 241 -23.34 -2.87 -0.63
C GLY A 241 -22.16 -3.20 -1.56
N SER A 242 -21.01 -2.63 -1.25
CA SER A 242 -19.78 -2.77 -2.04
C SER A 242 -18.65 -3.36 -1.20
N VAL A 243 -17.84 -4.22 -1.83
CA VAL A 243 -16.63 -4.80 -1.26
C VAL A 243 -15.46 -4.46 -2.18
N THR A 244 -14.50 -3.67 -1.70
CA THR A 244 -13.23 -3.48 -2.42
C THR A 244 -12.24 -4.57 -2.08
N THR A 245 -11.37 -4.95 -3.02
CA THR A 245 -10.31 -5.94 -2.78
C THR A 245 -9.00 -5.48 -3.38
N CYS A 246 -7.92 -5.50 -2.58
CA CYS A 246 -6.59 -5.03 -2.98
C CYS A 246 -5.44 -5.93 -2.52
N GLY A 247 -5.71 -7.00 -1.78
CA GLY A 247 -4.68 -7.88 -1.23
C GLY A 247 -4.98 -9.37 -1.36
N MET A 248 -3.94 -10.20 -1.17
CA MET A 248 -4.02 -11.66 -1.32
C MET A 248 -3.15 -12.41 -0.29
N SER A 249 -2.85 -11.80 0.86
CA SER A 249 -2.00 -12.42 1.89
C SER A 249 -2.65 -13.65 2.56
N ALA A 250 -3.98 -13.76 2.55
CA ALA A 250 -4.72 -14.95 3.00
C ALA A 250 -5.06 -15.92 1.84
N GLY A 251 -4.68 -15.59 0.62
CA GLY A 251 -4.88 -16.39 -0.57
C GLY A 251 -5.40 -15.58 -1.75
N TYR A 252 -5.11 -16.04 -2.96
CA TYR A 252 -5.54 -15.40 -4.22
C TYR A 252 -6.84 -16.01 -4.79
N GLN A 253 -7.25 -17.15 -4.26
CA GLN A 253 -8.48 -17.83 -4.71
C GLN A 253 -9.71 -17.23 -4.02
N LEU A 254 -10.73 -16.90 -4.80
CA LEU A 254 -12.03 -16.45 -4.33
C LEU A 254 -13.06 -17.58 -4.49
N SER A 255 -13.51 -18.18 -3.38
CA SER A 255 -14.58 -19.16 -3.36
C SER A 255 -15.90 -18.47 -3.01
N THR A 256 -16.72 -18.19 -4.01
CA THR A 256 -18.04 -17.59 -3.84
C THR A 256 -19.04 -18.19 -4.85
N THR A 257 -20.30 -17.78 -4.75
CA THR A 257 -21.35 -18.09 -5.70
C THR A 257 -21.86 -16.80 -6.34
N VAL A 258 -22.76 -16.90 -7.30
CA VAL A 258 -23.42 -15.70 -7.87
C VAL A 258 -24.46 -15.08 -6.93
N TYR A 259 -24.84 -15.75 -5.84
CA TYR A 259 -25.93 -15.29 -4.96
C TYR A 259 -25.71 -13.90 -4.36
N PRO A 260 -24.55 -13.53 -3.82
CA PRO A 260 -24.33 -12.17 -3.33
C PRO A 260 -24.65 -11.12 -4.41
N PHE A 261 -24.26 -11.39 -5.64
CA PHE A 261 -24.40 -10.46 -6.76
C PHE A 261 -25.85 -10.36 -7.26
N ILE A 262 -26.52 -11.49 -7.54
CA ILE A 262 -27.86 -11.47 -8.14
C ILE A 262 -29.00 -11.31 -7.12
N LEU A 263 -28.80 -11.72 -5.87
CA LEU A 263 -29.85 -11.66 -4.84
C LEU A 263 -29.72 -10.45 -3.89
N ARG A 264 -28.52 -9.87 -3.77
CA ARG A 264 -28.29 -8.67 -2.95
C ARG A 264 -27.68 -7.49 -3.72
N GLY A 265 -27.40 -7.65 -5.02
CA GLY A 265 -26.78 -6.58 -5.81
C GLY A 265 -25.42 -6.12 -5.30
N ILE A 266 -24.63 -7.03 -4.69
CA ILE A 266 -23.31 -6.69 -4.14
C ILE A 266 -22.36 -6.34 -5.27
N HIS A 267 -21.55 -5.32 -5.06
CA HIS A 267 -20.46 -4.93 -5.95
C HIS A 267 -19.12 -5.44 -5.42
N LEU A 268 -18.35 -6.14 -6.25
CA LEU A 268 -16.95 -6.47 -5.97
C LEU A 268 -16.07 -5.54 -6.81
N LEU A 269 -15.32 -4.67 -6.14
CA LEU A 269 -14.53 -3.60 -6.75
C LEU A 269 -13.03 -3.93 -6.61
N GLY A 270 -12.38 -4.24 -7.73
CA GLY A 270 -10.93 -4.48 -7.77
C GLY A 270 -10.14 -3.17 -7.68
N ILE A 271 -9.11 -3.13 -6.86
CA ILE A 271 -8.27 -1.97 -6.66
C ILE A 271 -6.85 -2.25 -7.19
N ASP A 272 -6.55 -1.71 -8.37
CA ASP A 272 -5.20 -1.75 -8.96
C ASP A 272 -4.47 -0.42 -8.72
N SER A 273 -3.67 -0.37 -7.68
CA SER A 273 -2.80 0.78 -7.38
C SER A 273 -1.51 0.80 -8.22
N VAL A 274 -1.20 -0.28 -8.95
CA VAL A 274 0.05 -0.40 -9.72
C VAL A 274 -0.06 0.38 -11.02
N TYR A 275 -1.06 0.09 -11.84
CA TYR A 275 -1.28 0.72 -13.14
C TYR A 275 -2.45 1.71 -13.13
N CYS A 276 -2.80 2.24 -11.96
CA CYS A 276 -3.80 3.30 -11.82
C CYS A 276 -3.55 4.41 -12.87
N PRO A 277 -4.53 4.76 -13.71
CA PRO A 277 -4.38 5.80 -14.72
C PRO A 277 -3.91 7.13 -14.12
N TYR A 278 -3.00 7.83 -14.80
CA TYR A 278 -2.35 9.03 -14.29
C TYR A 278 -3.31 10.14 -13.81
N PRO A 279 -4.43 10.45 -14.49
CA PRO A 279 -5.41 11.42 -13.98
C PRO A 279 -6.01 10.99 -12.64
N ARG A 280 -6.42 9.70 -12.52
CA ARG A 280 -6.97 9.16 -11.26
C ARG A 280 -5.90 9.11 -10.16
N ARG A 281 -4.64 8.81 -10.51
CA ARG A 281 -3.52 8.84 -9.56
C ARG A 281 -3.33 10.22 -8.94
N LYS A 282 -3.37 11.28 -9.75
CA LYS A 282 -3.29 12.66 -9.23
C LYS A 282 -4.48 13.01 -8.34
N GLU A 283 -5.68 12.61 -8.71
CA GLU A 283 -6.89 12.80 -7.93
C GLU A 283 -6.79 12.11 -6.55
N VAL A 284 -6.36 10.85 -6.51
CA VAL A 284 -6.16 10.11 -5.24
C VAL A 284 -5.12 10.80 -4.34
N TRP A 285 -3.98 11.25 -4.91
CA TRP A 285 -2.99 11.99 -4.14
C TRP A 285 -3.51 13.35 -3.66
N HIS A 286 -4.40 14.00 -4.42
CA HIS A 286 -5.07 15.21 -3.99
C HIS A 286 -5.99 14.95 -2.78
N HIS A 287 -6.81 13.89 -2.81
CA HIS A 287 -7.63 13.50 -1.66
C HIS A 287 -6.77 13.16 -0.42
N ILE A 288 -5.63 12.47 -0.59
CA ILE A 288 -4.68 12.22 0.51
C ILE A 288 -4.14 13.53 1.10
N ALA A 289 -3.94 14.56 0.28
CA ALA A 289 -3.45 15.87 0.71
C ALA A 289 -4.55 16.75 1.34
N THR A 290 -5.82 16.40 1.19
CA THR A 290 -6.99 17.19 1.63
C THR A 290 -7.92 16.38 2.53
N ASP A 291 -8.97 15.79 1.97
CA ASP A 291 -10.08 15.17 2.70
C ASP A 291 -9.68 13.91 3.48
N PHE A 292 -8.63 13.21 3.03
CA PHE A 292 -8.13 11.98 3.65
C PHE A 292 -6.84 12.21 4.43
N LYS A 293 -6.51 13.47 4.73
CA LYS A 293 -5.31 13.81 5.47
C LYS A 293 -5.45 13.44 6.94
N LEU A 294 -4.46 12.70 7.47
CA LEU A 294 -4.48 12.11 8.83
C LEU A 294 -3.40 12.75 9.72
N ASP A 295 -3.37 14.08 9.80
CA ASP A 295 -2.29 14.84 10.46
C ASP A 295 -1.90 14.30 11.84
N SER A 296 -2.88 14.02 12.70
CA SER A 296 -2.64 13.57 14.08
C SER A 296 -2.18 12.11 14.20
N LEU A 297 -2.33 11.31 13.16
CA LEU A 297 -2.07 9.87 13.20
C LEU A 297 -0.79 9.46 12.48
N LEU A 298 -0.27 10.28 11.55
CA LEU A 298 0.86 9.90 10.69
C LEU A 298 2.11 9.51 11.49
N ASP A 299 2.52 10.32 12.46
CA ASP A 299 3.69 10.01 13.29
C ASP A 299 3.45 8.78 14.17
N TRP A 300 2.23 8.60 14.64
CA TRP A 300 1.90 7.49 15.52
C TRP A 300 1.87 6.13 14.81
N VAL A 301 1.44 6.09 13.53
CA VAL A 301 1.43 4.84 12.74
C VAL A 301 2.80 4.49 12.17
N THR A 302 3.81 5.37 12.31
CA THR A 302 5.08 5.31 11.58
C THR A 302 6.24 4.89 12.48
N THR A 303 7.04 3.95 11.99
CA THR A 303 8.40 3.70 12.48
C THR A 303 9.39 4.18 11.41
N GLU A 304 10.18 5.19 11.72
CA GLU A 304 11.22 5.70 10.81
C GLU A 304 12.51 4.90 10.98
N ILE A 305 13.09 4.47 9.86
CA ILE A 305 14.32 3.70 9.77
C ILE A 305 15.25 4.29 8.70
N THR A 306 16.48 3.81 8.65
CA THR A 306 17.48 4.20 7.65
C THR A 306 17.71 3.08 6.62
N LEU A 307 18.51 3.37 5.59
CA LEU A 307 18.91 2.38 4.58
C LEU A 307 19.61 1.16 5.22
N GLN A 308 20.36 1.36 6.30
CA GLN A 308 21.07 0.31 7.03
C GLN A 308 20.14 -0.68 7.74
N ASP A 309 18.98 -0.21 8.17
CA ASP A 309 18.00 -1.01 8.91
C ASP A 309 17.10 -1.85 7.98
N LEU A 310 17.15 -1.57 6.65
CA LEU A 310 16.26 -2.20 5.67
C LEU A 310 16.32 -3.73 5.64
N PRO A 311 17.49 -4.40 5.68
CA PRO A 311 17.54 -5.86 5.61
C PRO A 311 16.71 -6.53 6.71
N GLU A 312 16.87 -6.10 7.96
CA GLU A 312 16.11 -6.61 9.10
C GLU A 312 14.62 -6.26 8.99
N ALA A 313 14.30 -5.03 8.58
CA ALA A 313 12.93 -4.57 8.45
C ALA A 313 12.17 -5.32 7.34
N LEU A 314 12.81 -5.65 6.22
CA LEU A 314 12.23 -6.43 5.13
C LEU A 314 11.96 -7.88 5.54
N GLU A 315 12.86 -8.51 6.29
CA GLU A 315 12.64 -9.83 6.87
C GLU A 315 11.43 -9.82 7.82
N LYS A 316 11.38 -8.86 8.75
CA LYS A 316 10.26 -8.66 9.67
C LYS A 316 8.94 -8.42 8.94
N ASN A 317 8.99 -7.72 7.80
CA ASN A 317 7.80 -7.45 6.98
C ASN A 317 7.18 -8.75 6.44
N ILE A 318 8.00 -9.64 5.87
CA ILE A 318 7.54 -10.93 5.33
C ILE A 318 6.92 -11.81 6.41
N GLN A 319 7.51 -11.79 7.60
CA GLN A 319 7.00 -12.52 8.77
C GLN A 319 5.70 -11.92 9.35
N GLY A 320 5.18 -10.83 8.77
CA GLY A 320 4.00 -10.13 9.25
C GLY A 320 4.24 -9.36 10.56
N GLY A 321 5.49 -9.11 10.93
CA GLY A 321 5.88 -8.46 12.19
C GLY A 321 5.71 -6.93 12.19
N ILE A 322 5.46 -6.30 11.04
CA ILE A 322 5.27 -4.83 10.95
C ILE A 322 3.85 -4.46 11.37
N LEU A 323 3.75 -3.43 12.21
CA LEU A 323 2.52 -2.75 12.60
C LEU A 323 2.53 -1.36 11.97
N GLY A 324 1.43 -0.97 11.29
CA GLY A 324 1.37 0.32 10.60
C GLY A 324 2.34 0.43 9.45
N ARG A 325 3.20 1.46 9.48
CA ARG A 325 4.12 1.82 8.40
C ARG A 325 5.58 1.90 8.85
N TYR A 326 6.47 1.45 7.98
CA TYR A 326 7.89 1.75 8.07
C TYR A 326 8.26 2.75 6.98
N LEU A 327 8.77 3.91 7.42
CA LEU A 327 9.30 4.96 6.58
C LEU A 327 10.82 4.83 6.51
N VAL A 328 11.37 4.81 5.31
CA VAL A 328 12.81 4.69 5.09
C VAL A 328 13.36 6.07 4.75
N ARG A 329 14.22 6.62 5.61
CA ARG A 329 14.95 7.85 5.33
C ARG A 329 16.25 7.54 4.61
N LEU A 330 16.46 8.10 3.41
CA LEU A 330 17.61 7.86 2.54
C LEU A 330 18.72 8.90 2.77
N ILE A 331 18.33 10.14 3.03
CA ILE A 331 19.26 11.29 3.24
C ILE A 331 18.83 12.17 4.42
#